data_a43ad6ef430d223d5f3e81ecfc149038
#
_entry.id   a43ad6ef430d223d5f3e81ecfc149038
#
_cell.length_a   1.000
_cell.length_b   1.000
_cell.length_c   1.000
_cell.angle_alpha   90.00
_cell.angle_beta   90.00
_cell.angle_gamma   90.00
#
_symmetry.space_group_name_H-M   'P 1'
#
loop_
_entity.id
_entity.type
_entity.pdbx_description
1 polymer ?
#
loop_
_entity_poly.entity_id
_entity_poly.type
_entity_poly.pdbx_seq_one_letter_code
_entity_poly.pdbx_strand_id
1 'polypeptide(L)'
;MRVAIMNKFYFILLTICFLGCSEESIPQDLPSSNSHPLESNSIPRNPLKNVYFGDTHVHTDLSFDAFLFGTRRTPDDAYYFGKGQKVKHAYGFNMQIKKPLDFMAVSDHAYYLGVLRHLSKSTSGDHTKFSKLLRETKTADDVFEVLAQTMRYLNQPSDKTIFDNKDVVRSSWQEVIDAAERHNQPGKFTTFIAYEYTSGSVFSGPNPDNLHRNVIYRSSSVPIEPYSRLDSRNPENLWSWMDKKRAEGMDSLAIPHNMNRSNGKMFKTTKWDDSRIDAQWAEQRLRNEPIVENSQVKGTSDTHPLLSPNDEWADFEILPSANERDLNGSYVRQALIKGLVMKEKLGFNPYQFGVIAASDTHNAAGSFGEANYWSKTGLLDNPAHRRGSVPLPEPAEEGSVYSDDASRYWGSLRVSWRLGRVKH
;
A
#
# COMPACT_ATOMS: atom_id res chain seq x y z
N MET A 1 -23.74 43.73 -44.40
CA MET A 1 -24.01 42.99 -45.65
C MET A 1 -24.20 41.54 -45.22
N ARG A 2 -25.44 41.09 -44.96
CA ARG A 2 -26.38 40.36 -45.83
C ARG A 2 -25.64 39.40 -46.75
N VAL A 3 -25.85 38.06 -46.69
CA VAL A 3 -27.04 37.35 -47.13
C VAL A 3 -27.12 35.93 -46.49
N ALA A 4 -28.33 35.57 -46.07
CA ALA A 4 -28.80 34.23 -45.74
C ALA A 4 -29.15 33.47 -47.04
N ILE A 5 -29.34 32.13 -46.93
CA ILE A 5 -30.25 31.21 -47.70
C ILE A 5 -30.01 29.81 -47.11
N MET A 6 -30.85 29.17 -46.37
CA MET A 6 -32.18 28.54 -46.48
C MET A 6 -32.21 27.22 -47.30
N ASN A 7 -32.54 26.15 -46.59
CA ASN A 7 -33.38 24.97 -46.87
C ASN A 7 -33.12 24.08 -48.10
N LYS A 8 -33.10 22.74 -47.86
CA LYS A 8 -34.13 21.82 -48.40
C LYS A 8 -34.12 20.43 -47.74
N PHE A 9 -35.28 20.04 -47.25
CA PHE A 9 -35.72 18.70 -46.90
C PHE A 9 -35.78 17.80 -48.15
N TYR A 10 -35.45 16.48 -47.97
CA TYR A 10 -36.01 15.41 -48.79
C TYR A 10 -36.34 14.19 -47.92
N PHE A 11 -37.61 13.94 -47.75
CA PHE A 11 -38.24 12.70 -47.36
C PHE A 11 -38.23 11.75 -48.56
N ILE A 12 -37.75 10.47 -48.39
CA ILE A 12 -38.13 9.40 -49.31
C ILE A 12 -38.58 8.20 -48.49
N LEU A 13 -39.88 7.95 -48.64
CA LEU A 13 -40.63 6.76 -48.25
C LEU A 13 -40.47 5.73 -49.38
N LEU A 14 -40.12 4.49 -49.11
CA LEU A 14 -40.39 3.36 -50.01
C LEU A 14 -40.50 2.05 -49.22
N THR A 15 -41.67 1.63 -49.00
CA THR A 15 -42.48 0.50 -49.47
C THR A 15 -41.83 -0.89 -49.42
N ILE A 16 -42.52 -1.74 -48.71
CA ILE A 16 -42.44 -3.13 -48.38
C ILE A 16 -42.37 -4.02 -49.64
N CYS A 17 -41.51 -5.03 -49.65
CA CYS A 17 -41.74 -6.28 -50.41
C CYS A 17 -41.47 -7.46 -49.48
N PHE A 18 -42.53 -8.17 -49.13
CA PHE A 18 -42.48 -9.54 -48.58
C PHE A 18 -42.11 -10.51 -49.72
N LEU A 19 -41.05 -11.29 -49.53
CA LEU A 19 -40.88 -12.56 -50.18
C LEU A 19 -40.34 -13.54 -49.13
N GLY A 20 -41.13 -14.55 -48.86
CA GLY A 20 -40.80 -15.61 -47.93
C GLY A 20 -39.68 -16.51 -48.48
N CYS A 21 -38.83 -16.97 -47.59
CA CYS A 21 -38.04 -18.16 -47.78
C CYS A 21 -37.96 -18.89 -46.45
N SER A 22 -38.38 -20.13 -46.51
CA SER A 22 -38.19 -21.30 -45.69
C SER A 22 -37.36 -21.21 -44.43
N GLU A 23 -38.00 -21.68 -43.35
CA GLU A 23 -37.37 -22.09 -42.08
C GLU A 23 -36.35 -23.21 -42.35
N GLU A 24 -35.08 -22.93 -42.22
CA GLU A 24 -34.05 -23.93 -41.88
C GLU A 24 -33.87 -23.94 -40.37
N SER A 25 -34.25 -25.04 -39.76
CA SER A 25 -34.07 -25.34 -38.35
C SER A 25 -32.59 -25.39 -37.99
N ILE A 26 -32.13 -24.43 -37.19
CA ILE A 26 -30.80 -24.49 -36.53
C ILE A 26 -30.89 -25.53 -35.38
N PRO A 27 -29.95 -26.49 -35.28
CA PRO A 27 -29.96 -27.42 -34.17
C PRO A 27 -29.75 -26.69 -32.84
N GLN A 28 -30.72 -26.80 -31.94
CA GLN A 28 -30.56 -26.49 -30.51
C GLN A 28 -29.76 -27.64 -29.87
N ASP A 29 -28.44 -27.50 -29.79
CA ASP A 29 -27.62 -28.24 -28.84
C ASP A 29 -26.42 -27.38 -28.47
N LEU A 30 -26.67 -26.30 -27.69
CA LEU A 30 -25.67 -25.73 -26.81
C LEU A 30 -25.79 -26.50 -25.48
N PRO A 31 -24.67 -27.08 -24.96
CA PRO A 31 -24.73 -27.73 -23.66
C PRO A 31 -25.12 -26.68 -22.63
N SER A 32 -26.22 -26.94 -21.95
CA SER A 32 -26.63 -26.19 -20.79
C SER A 32 -25.43 -26.09 -19.84
N SER A 33 -24.93 -24.87 -19.59
CA SER A 33 -24.04 -24.62 -18.50
C SER A 33 -24.75 -25.06 -17.24
N ASN A 34 -24.40 -26.23 -16.72
CA ASN A 34 -24.71 -26.62 -15.36
C ASN A 34 -24.03 -25.61 -14.45
N SER A 35 -24.71 -24.51 -14.20
CA SER A 35 -24.49 -23.72 -13.01
C SER A 35 -24.88 -24.62 -11.84
N HIS A 36 -23.90 -25.39 -11.35
CA HIS A 36 -24.00 -25.91 -10.01
C HIS A 36 -24.26 -24.70 -9.12
N PRO A 37 -25.37 -24.65 -8.35
CA PRO A 37 -25.48 -23.71 -7.28
C PRO A 37 -24.25 -23.97 -6.41
N LEU A 38 -23.40 -22.98 -6.23
CA LEU A 38 -22.42 -22.99 -5.16
C LEU A 38 -23.25 -23.27 -3.90
N GLU A 39 -23.20 -24.50 -3.42
CA GLU A 39 -23.70 -24.81 -2.08
C GLU A 39 -23.06 -23.75 -1.21
N SER A 40 -23.87 -22.86 -0.69
CA SER A 40 -23.45 -21.92 0.34
C SER A 40 -23.17 -22.78 1.57
N ASN A 41 -21.98 -23.37 1.61
CA ASN A 41 -21.44 -23.92 2.83
C ASN A 41 -21.38 -22.75 3.78
N SER A 42 -22.47 -22.56 4.53
CA SER A 42 -22.56 -21.56 5.56
C SER A 42 -21.41 -21.82 6.53
N ILE A 43 -20.40 -20.97 6.48
CA ILE A 43 -19.29 -21.03 7.44
C ILE A 43 -19.93 -21.05 8.83
N PRO A 44 -19.68 -22.09 9.67
CA PRO A 44 -20.31 -22.22 10.96
C PRO A 44 -20.07 -20.94 11.77
N ARG A 45 -21.15 -20.27 12.14
CA ARG A 45 -21.07 -19.02 12.89
C ARG A 45 -20.71 -19.33 14.35
N ASN A 46 -19.49 -18.94 14.77
CA ASN A 46 -19.09 -19.05 16.16
C ASN A 46 -19.67 -17.86 16.95
N PRO A 47 -20.56 -18.07 17.92
CA PRO A 47 -21.15 -16.99 18.74
C PRO A 47 -20.10 -16.27 19.58
N LEU A 48 -19.00 -16.93 19.93
CA LEU A 48 -17.89 -16.35 20.68
C LEU A 48 -16.89 -15.60 19.80
N LYS A 49 -17.14 -15.55 18.48
CA LYS A 49 -16.23 -15.07 17.43
C LYS A 49 -14.95 -15.92 17.35
N ASN A 50 -14.23 -15.79 16.25
CA ASN A 50 -12.92 -16.40 16.05
C ASN A 50 -11.84 -15.32 16.04
N VAL A 51 -10.64 -15.69 16.44
CA VAL A 51 -9.45 -14.87 16.25
C VAL A 51 -8.80 -15.30 14.95
N TYR A 52 -8.52 -14.33 14.07
CA TYR A 52 -7.84 -14.55 12.81
C TYR A 52 -6.53 -13.76 12.78
N PHE A 53 -5.48 -14.38 12.24
CA PHE A 53 -4.15 -13.81 12.10
C PHE A 53 -3.83 -13.62 10.64
N GLY A 54 -3.40 -12.44 10.26
CA GLY A 54 -3.09 -12.10 8.86
C GLY A 54 -2.14 -10.93 8.75
N ASP A 55 -1.81 -10.61 7.51
CA ASP A 55 -0.97 -9.47 7.18
C ASP A 55 -1.62 -8.66 6.05
N THR A 56 -1.90 -7.39 6.31
CA THR A 56 -2.55 -6.48 5.37
C THR A 56 -1.60 -5.46 4.77
N HIS A 57 -0.28 -5.62 5.01
CA HIS A 57 0.71 -4.66 4.57
C HIS A 57 1.98 -5.37 4.06
N VAL A 58 1.92 -5.75 2.79
CA VAL A 58 2.96 -6.57 2.15
C VAL A 58 3.31 -6.00 0.78
N HIS A 59 4.61 -5.77 0.55
CA HIS A 59 5.14 -5.28 -0.72
C HIS A 59 5.90 -6.38 -1.47
N THR A 60 5.71 -6.40 -2.79
CA THR A 60 6.30 -7.35 -3.73
C THR A 60 7.24 -6.67 -4.72
N ASP A 61 7.62 -7.36 -5.79
CA ASP A 61 8.42 -6.77 -6.86
C ASP A 61 7.63 -5.77 -7.75
N LEU A 62 6.34 -5.60 -7.49
CA LEU A 62 5.52 -4.56 -8.12
C LEU A 62 5.64 -3.22 -7.40
N SER A 63 5.98 -3.21 -6.12
CA SER A 63 6.20 -1.99 -5.34
C SER A 63 7.48 -1.28 -5.77
N PHE A 64 7.39 0.03 -5.98
CA PHE A 64 8.49 0.83 -6.50
C PHE A 64 9.75 0.69 -5.65
N ASP A 65 9.63 0.85 -4.34
CA ASP A 65 10.75 0.79 -3.41
C ASP A 65 11.20 -0.64 -3.08
N ALA A 66 10.28 -1.59 -2.93
CA ALA A 66 10.65 -2.98 -2.72
C ALA A 66 11.50 -3.53 -3.87
N PHE A 67 11.15 -3.16 -5.12
CA PHE A 67 11.97 -3.50 -6.27
C PHE A 67 13.35 -2.85 -6.22
N LEU A 68 13.43 -1.56 -5.85
CA LEU A 68 14.71 -0.85 -5.66
C LEU A 68 15.58 -1.53 -4.61
N PHE A 69 14.98 -2.00 -3.52
CA PHE A 69 15.68 -2.71 -2.43
C PHE A 69 16.01 -4.17 -2.75
N GLY A 70 15.83 -4.58 -3.99
CA GLY A 70 16.26 -5.89 -4.49
C GLY A 70 15.22 -7.00 -4.39
N THR A 71 13.99 -6.73 -3.99
CA THR A 71 12.92 -7.71 -4.00
C THR A 71 12.54 -8.09 -5.42
N ARG A 72 12.45 -9.40 -5.67
CA ARG A 72 12.08 -10.02 -6.95
C ARG A 72 11.03 -11.12 -6.73
N ARG A 73 10.22 -10.96 -5.68
CA ARG A 73 9.14 -11.86 -5.30
C ARG A 73 7.82 -11.26 -5.73
N THR A 74 7.02 -12.07 -6.40
CA THR A 74 5.74 -11.70 -7.00
C THR A 74 4.62 -11.67 -5.96
N PRO A 75 3.43 -11.14 -6.30
CA PRO A 75 2.23 -11.29 -5.48
C PRO A 75 1.88 -12.76 -5.17
N ASP A 76 2.07 -13.67 -6.13
CA ASP A 76 1.88 -15.11 -5.89
C ASP A 76 2.84 -15.64 -4.82
N ASP A 77 4.13 -15.25 -4.85
CA ASP A 77 5.11 -15.62 -3.84
C ASP A 77 4.66 -15.18 -2.43
N ALA A 78 4.10 -13.96 -2.30
CA ALA A 78 3.57 -13.46 -1.04
C ALA A 78 2.43 -14.35 -0.51
N TYR A 79 1.47 -14.70 -1.36
CA TYR A 79 0.38 -15.58 -0.94
C TYR A 79 0.83 -17.02 -0.67
N TYR A 80 1.81 -17.55 -1.40
CA TYR A 80 2.44 -18.84 -1.05
C TYR A 80 3.07 -18.79 0.33
N PHE A 81 3.80 -17.71 0.64
CA PHE A 81 4.36 -17.49 1.96
C PHE A 81 3.27 -17.43 3.04
N GLY A 82 2.21 -16.63 2.85
CA GLY A 82 1.08 -16.54 3.77
C GLY A 82 0.45 -17.89 4.07
N LYS A 83 0.40 -18.79 3.09
CA LYS A 83 -0.06 -20.19 3.23
C LYS A 83 0.99 -21.12 3.90
N GLY A 84 2.12 -20.59 4.38
CA GLY A 84 3.15 -21.35 5.08
C GLY A 84 4.17 -22.06 4.17
N GLN A 85 4.17 -21.77 2.87
CA GLN A 85 5.13 -22.33 1.92
C GLN A 85 6.48 -21.59 1.98
N LYS A 86 7.53 -22.26 1.52
CA LYS A 86 8.86 -21.67 1.42
C LYS A 86 8.98 -20.76 0.22
N VAL A 87 9.47 -19.54 0.45
CA VAL A 87 9.77 -18.54 -0.58
C VAL A 87 11.24 -18.14 -0.49
N LYS A 88 11.87 -17.86 -1.61
CA LYS A 88 13.29 -17.46 -1.65
C LYS A 88 13.45 -15.98 -1.33
N HIS A 89 14.35 -15.68 -0.40
CA HIS A 89 14.85 -14.33 -0.17
C HIS A 89 15.76 -13.86 -1.32
N ALA A 90 15.98 -12.54 -1.44
CA ALA A 90 16.92 -11.99 -2.44
C ALA A 90 18.35 -12.55 -2.31
N TYR A 91 18.80 -12.86 -1.10
CA TYR A 91 20.07 -13.53 -0.83
C TYR A 91 20.04 -15.06 -0.96
N GLY A 92 18.97 -15.66 -1.49
CA GLY A 92 18.87 -17.06 -1.85
C GLY A 92 18.48 -18.03 -0.73
N PHE A 93 18.42 -17.65 0.53
CA PHE A 93 17.89 -18.50 1.60
C PHE A 93 16.37 -18.62 1.57
N ASN A 94 15.81 -19.58 2.32
CA ASN A 94 14.38 -19.78 2.39
C ASN A 94 13.76 -18.95 3.51
N MET A 95 12.66 -18.25 3.21
CA MET A 95 11.74 -17.63 4.15
C MET A 95 10.54 -18.54 4.33
N GLN A 96 10.12 -18.79 5.56
CA GLN A 96 8.92 -19.59 5.86
C GLN A 96 8.40 -19.24 7.25
N ILE A 97 7.10 -19.03 7.39
CA ILE A 97 6.43 -18.92 8.69
C ILE A 97 6.08 -20.29 9.25
N LYS A 98 6.07 -20.41 10.59
CA LYS A 98 5.75 -21.68 11.27
C LYS A 98 4.28 -22.07 11.18
N LYS A 99 3.39 -21.08 11.19
CA LYS A 99 1.93 -21.26 11.08
C LYS A 99 1.44 -20.44 9.90
N PRO A 100 0.65 -21.03 9.00
CA PRO A 100 -0.03 -20.28 7.97
C PRO A 100 -0.88 -19.15 8.55
N LEU A 101 -1.02 -18.07 7.79
CA LEU A 101 -1.95 -16.99 8.08
C LEU A 101 -3.38 -17.39 7.69
N ASP A 102 -4.37 -16.73 8.29
CA ASP A 102 -5.78 -16.90 7.96
C ASP A 102 -6.18 -15.98 6.79
N PHE A 103 -5.51 -14.82 6.66
CA PHE A 103 -5.76 -13.86 5.59
C PHE A 103 -4.52 -13.05 5.24
N MET A 104 -4.52 -12.47 4.03
CA MET A 104 -3.42 -11.61 3.56
C MET A 104 -3.90 -10.62 2.50
N ALA A 105 -3.29 -9.43 2.49
CA ALA A 105 -3.39 -8.47 1.40
C ALA A 105 -1.99 -8.08 0.92
N VAL A 106 -1.75 -8.19 -0.38
CA VAL A 106 -0.62 -7.55 -1.04
C VAL A 106 -1.00 -6.10 -1.31
N SER A 107 -0.22 -5.16 -0.80
CA SER A 107 -0.52 -3.72 -0.81
C SER A 107 0.60 -2.89 -1.42
N ASP A 108 1.09 -3.31 -2.57
CA ASP A 108 2.14 -2.59 -3.29
C ASP A 108 1.78 -1.11 -3.52
N HIS A 109 2.77 -0.23 -3.49
CA HIS A 109 2.59 1.19 -3.76
C HIS A 109 1.91 1.44 -5.11
N ALA A 110 0.80 2.18 -5.12
CA ALA A 110 0.04 2.49 -6.32
C ALA A 110 0.80 3.38 -7.32
N TYR A 111 1.66 4.30 -6.82
CA TYR A 111 2.44 5.16 -7.68
C TYR A 111 3.54 4.35 -8.39
N TYR A 112 3.57 4.45 -9.71
CA TYR A 112 4.53 3.73 -10.57
C TYR A 112 4.51 2.20 -10.36
N LEU A 113 3.37 1.62 -10.03
CA LEU A 113 3.17 0.18 -9.77
C LEU A 113 3.73 -0.66 -10.92
N GLY A 114 4.70 -1.54 -10.63
CA GLY A 114 5.34 -2.45 -11.58
C GLY A 114 6.30 -1.80 -12.59
N VAL A 115 6.42 -0.47 -12.61
CA VAL A 115 7.18 0.24 -13.65
C VAL A 115 8.68 -0.09 -13.58
N LEU A 116 9.28 -0.18 -12.39
CA LEU A 116 10.69 -0.55 -12.28
C LEU A 116 10.95 -1.99 -12.72
N ARG A 117 10.04 -2.91 -12.40
CA ARG A 117 10.10 -4.29 -12.89
C ARG A 117 10.00 -4.33 -14.43
N HIS A 118 9.14 -3.52 -15.00
CA HIS A 118 9.03 -3.39 -16.47
C HIS A 118 10.30 -2.82 -17.07
N LEU A 119 10.81 -1.69 -16.55
CA LEU A 119 12.06 -1.07 -17.02
C LEU A 119 13.24 -2.04 -16.92
N SER A 120 13.34 -2.84 -15.88
CA SER A 120 14.41 -3.81 -15.72
C SER A 120 14.50 -4.83 -16.86
N LYS A 121 13.40 -5.11 -17.55
CA LYS A 121 13.33 -6.04 -18.68
C LYS A 121 13.77 -5.41 -20.02
N SER A 122 13.88 -4.08 -20.10
CA SER A 122 14.26 -3.40 -21.33
C SER A 122 15.74 -3.65 -21.68
N THR A 123 16.00 -3.97 -22.94
CA THR A 123 17.35 -4.21 -23.49
C THR A 123 17.76 -3.19 -24.55
N SER A 124 16.88 -2.24 -24.88
CA SER A 124 17.09 -1.22 -25.90
C SER A 124 16.52 0.13 -25.46
N GLY A 125 16.93 1.22 -26.12
CA GLY A 125 16.47 2.57 -25.86
C GLY A 125 17.36 3.37 -24.89
N ASP A 126 16.96 4.62 -24.64
CA ASP A 126 17.76 5.61 -23.90
C ASP A 126 18.03 5.25 -22.44
N HIS A 127 17.24 4.34 -21.87
CA HIS A 127 17.34 3.92 -20.46
C HIS A 127 18.05 2.59 -20.25
N THR A 128 18.71 2.06 -21.28
CA THR A 128 19.35 0.72 -21.24
C THR A 128 20.35 0.57 -20.09
N LYS A 129 21.11 1.63 -19.78
CA LYS A 129 22.06 1.62 -18.65
C LYS A 129 21.34 1.46 -17.30
N PHE A 130 20.27 2.20 -17.08
CA PHE A 130 19.47 2.12 -15.88
C PHE A 130 18.76 0.77 -15.79
N SER A 131 18.21 0.28 -16.89
CA SER A 131 17.57 -1.05 -16.96
C SER A 131 18.55 -2.17 -16.64
N LYS A 132 19.80 -2.06 -17.11
CA LYS A 132 20.88 -3.01 -16.75
C LYS A 132 21.18 -2.95 -15.25
N LEU A 133 21.32 -1.76 -14.69
CA LEU A 133 21.58 -1.57 -13.27
C LEU A 133 20.46 -2.20 -12.42
N LEU A 134 19.19 -1.97 -12.75
CA LEU A 134 18.04 -2.58 -12.09
C LEU A 134 18.08 -4.11 -12.13
N ARG A 135 18.49 -4.73 -13.25
CA ARG A 135 18.59 -6.20 -13.39
C ARG A 135 19.73 -6.79 -12.58
N GLU A 136 20.85 -6.11 -12.54
CA GLU A 136 22.11 -6.60 -11.98
C GLU A 136 22.27 -6.33 -10.49
N THR A 137 21.35 -5.62 -9.86
CA THR A 137 21.32 -5.33 -8.41
C THR A 137 21.28 -6.63 -7.60
N LYS A 138 22.35 -6.90 -6.84
CA LYS A 138 22.53 -8.13 -6.02
C LYS A 138 23.06 -7.85 -4.62
N THR A 139 23.54 -6.66 -4.36
CA THR A 139 24.15 -6.27 -3.08
C THR A 139 23.49 -4.99 -2.54
N ALA A 140 23.72 -4.70 -1.27
CA ALA A 140 23.28 -3.45 -0.68
C ALA A 140 23.94 -2.21 -1.34
N ASP A 141 25.17 -2.34 -1.81
CA ASP A 141 25.89 -1.25 -2.47
C ASP A 141 25.28 -0.95 -3.86
N ASP A 142 24.89 -2.00 -4.60
CA ASP A 142 24.14 -1.82 -5.85
C ASP A 142 22.82 -1.08 -5.62
N VAL A 143 22.14 -1.33 -4.49
CA VAL A 143 20.90 -0.62 -4.14
C VAL A 143 21.14 0.88 -4.01
N PHE A 144 22.24 1.31 -3.38
CA PHE A 144 22.54 2.73 -3.27
C PHE A 144 22.79 3.38 -4.64
N GLU A 145 23.47 2.69 -5.56
CA GLU A 145 23.65 3.19 -6.92
C GLU A 145 22.32 3.32 -7.67
N VAL A 146 21.45 2.31 -7.58
CA VAL A 146 20.10 2.34 -8.18
C VAL A 146 19.28 3.48 -7.61
N LEU A 147 19.30 3.69 -6.30
CA LEU A 147 18.62 4.80 -5.64
C LEU A 147 19.11 6.15 -6.17
N ALA A 148 20.45 6.33 -6.29
CA ALA A 148 21.05 7.56 -6.81
C ALA A 148 20.56 7.87 -8.23
N GLN A 149 20.53 6.87 -9.11
CA GLN A 149 20.04 7.02 -10.47
C GLN A 149 18.55 7.31 -10.50
N THR A 150 17.76 6.60 -9.69
CA THR A 150 16.31 6.81 -9.57
C THR A 150 15.99 8.25 -9.16
N MET A 151 16.69 8.77 -8.14
CA MET A 151 16.51 10.16 -7.68
C MET A 151 16.89 11.18 -8.76
N ARG A 152 17.91 10.91 -9.57
CA ARG A 152 18.24 11.78 -10.72
C ARG A 152 17.07 11.86 -11.72
N TYR A 153 16.44 10.73 -12.04
CA TYR A 153 15.27 10.73 -12.94
C TYR A 153 14.06 11.42 -12.34
N LEU A 154 13.78 11.21 -11.03
CA LEU A 154 12.65 11.86 -10.34
C LEU A 154 12.81 13.38 -10.21
N ASN A 155 14.05 13.88 -10.14
CA ASN A 155 14.34 15.29 -9.99
C ASN A 155 14.58 16.04 -11.33
N GLN A 156 14.45 15.35 -12.46
CA GLN A 156 14.55 16.01 -13.76
C GLN A 156 13.30 16.87 -14.04
N PRO A 157 13.47 18.09 -14.57
CA PRO A 157 12.35 19.00 -14.86
C PRO A 157 11.65 18.63 -16.19
N SER A 158 11.42 17.36 -16.47
CA SER A 158 10.70 16.92 -17.66
C SER A 158 9.26 16.61 -17.33
N ASP A 159 8.33 17.03 -18.19
CA ASP A 159 6.89 16.79 -18.08
C ASP A 159 6.51 15.30 -18.14
N LYS A 160 7.45 14.44 -18.49
CA LYS A 160 7.30 12.99 -18.52
C LYS A 160 8.54 12.33 -17.95
N THR A 161 8.40 11.69 -16.79
CA THR A 161 9.46 10.85 -16.26
C THR A 161 9.44 9.50 -16.98
N ILE A 162 10.58 8.78 -17.00
CA ILE A 162 10.64 7.39 -17.49
C ILE A 162 9.70 6.44 -16.73
N PHE A 163 9.17 6.90 -15.60
CA PHE A 163 8.27 6.13 -14.75
C PHE A 163 6.80 6.34 -15.09
N ASP A 164 6.45 7.32 -15.93
CA ASP A 164 5.05 7.60 -16.29
C ASP A 164 4.57 6.64 -17.39
N ASN A 165 4.12 5.47 -16.97
CA ASN A 165 3.61 4.41 -17.86
C ASN A 165 2.31 3.80 -17.30
N LYS A 166 1.17 4.39 -17.68
CA LYS A 166 -0.15 3.96 -17.22
C LYS A 166 -0.52 2.55 -17.65
N ASP A 167 -0.08 2.08 -18.81
CA ASP A 167 -0.39 0.74 -19.29
C ASP A 167 0.32 -0.32 -18.45
N VAL A 168 1.56 -0.04 -18.03
CA VAL A 168 2.27 -0.89 -17.07
C VAL A 168 1.59 -0.88 -15.71
N VAL A 169 1.16 0.28 -15.22
CA VAL A 169 0.43 0.39 -13.94
C VAL A 169 -0.85 -0.45 -14.00
N ARG A 170 -1.64 -0.34 -15.06
CA ARG A 170 -2.88 -1.10 -15.24
C ARG A 170 -2.64 -2.61 -15.32
N SER A 171 -1.65 -3.03 -16.12
CA SER A 171 -1.32 -4.46 -16.24
C SER A 171 -0.77 -5.04 -14.94
N SER A 172 0.00 -4.28 -14.18
CA SER A 172 0.50 -4.69 -12.88
C SER A 172 -0.62 -4.73 -11.83
N TRP A 173 -1.57 -3.78 -11.89
CA TRP A 173 -2.76 -3.82 -11.06
C TRP A 173 -3.62 -5.05 -11.34
N GLN A 174 -3.79 -5.41 -12.62
CA GLN A 174 -4.49 -6.65 -12.99
C GLN A 174 -3.76 -7.89 -12.43
N GLU A 175 -2.43 -7.90 -12.43
CA GLU A 175 -1.65 -9.00 -11.83
C GLU A 175 -1.91 -9.12 -10.31
N VAL A 176 -2.01 -8.00 -9.58
CA VAL A 176 -2.39 -8.00 -8.15
C VAL A 176 -3.80 -8.59 -7.96
N ILE A 177 -4.76 -8.16 -8.78
CA ILE A 177 -6.14 -8.69 -8.75
C ILE A 177 -6.14 -10.19 -8.98
N ASP A 178 -5.53 -10.63 -10.08
CA ASP A 178 -5.51 -12.04 -10.49
C ASP A 178 -4.81 -12.93 -9.44
N ALA A 179 -3.74 -12.46 -8.83
CA ALA A 179 -3.05 -13.17 -7.76
C ALA A 179 -3.94 -13.30 -6.52
N ALA A 180 -4.60 -12.21 -6.08
CA ALA A 180 -5.51 -12.25 -4.96
C ALA A 180 -6.65 -13.26 -5.19
N GLU A 181 -7.33 -13.18 -6.33
CA GLU A 181 -8.43 -14.09 -6.68
C GLU A 181 -7.97 -15.56 -6.78
N ARG A 182 -6.84 -15.81 -7.42
CA ARG A 182 -6.27 -17.16 -7.58
C ARG A 182 -5.93 -17.83 -6.25
N HIS A 183 -5.50 -17.04 -5.26
CA HIS A 183 -5.09 -17.53 -3.96
C HIS A 183 -6.21 -17.55 -2.92
N ASN A 184 -7.36 -16.91 -3.19
CA ASN A 184 -8.47 -16.87 -2.27
C ASN A 184 -9.10 -18.27 -2.10
N GLN A 185 -9.14 -18.75 -0.86
CA GLN A 185 -9.71 -20.04 -0.49
C GLN A 185 -10.65 -19.84 0.70
N PRO A 186 -11.93 -19.49 0.47
CA PRO A 186 -12.89 -19.21 1.52
C PRO A 186 -12.92 -20.30 2.61
N GLY A 187 -12.86 -19.88 3.87
CA GLY A 187 -12.81 -20.79 5.03
C GLY A 187 -11.44 -21.39 5.35
N LYS A 188 -10.41 -21.12 4.54
CA LYS A 188 -9.02 -21.59 4.79
C LYS A 188 -8.01 -20.44 4.76
N PHE A 189 -8.03 -19.63 3.73
CA PHE A 189 -7.13 -18.52 3.55
C PHE A 189 -7.84 -17.43 2.73
N THR A 190 -8.07 -16.29 3.32
CA THR A 190 -8.74 -15.16 2.66
C THR A 190 -7.69 -14.21 2.09
N THR A 191 -7.85 -13.84 0.83
CA THR A 191 -7.04 -12.79 0.21
C THR A 191 -7.89 -11.57 -0.05
N PHE A 192 -7.27 -10.39 0.05
CA PHE A 192 -7.90 -9.12 -0.30
C PHE A 192 -7.14 -8.47 -1.43
N ILE A 193 -7.87 -7.93 -2.40
CA ILE A 193 -7.30 -7.04 -3.41
C ILE A 193 -6.99 -5.71 -2.71
N ALA A 194 -5.75 -5.25 -2.79
CA ALA A 194 -5.31 -4.05 -2.09
C ALA A 194 -4.18 -3.33 -2.81
N TYR A 195 -3.94 -2.10 -2.41
CA TYR A 195 -2.77 -1.30 -2.79
C TYR A 195 -2.46 -0.28 -1.71
N GLU A 196 -1.26 0.28 -1.70
CA GLU A 196 -0.92 1.38 -0.82
C GLU A 196 -1.00 2.74 -1.54
N TYR A 197 -1.86 3.61 -1.01
CA TYR A 197 -1.87 5.02 -1.33
C TYR A 197 -0.80 5.74 -0.52
N THR A 198 0.30 6.11 -1.18
CA THR A 198 1.51 6.66 -0.58
C THR A 198 1.50 8.17 -0.67
N SER A 199 0.85 8.84 0.26
CA SER A 199 0.84 10.30 0.35
C SER A 199 1.93 10.84 1.27
N GLY A 200 2.19 12.13 1.15
CA GLY A 200 3.20 12.85 1.92
C GLY A 200 4.40 13.32 1.10
N SER A 201 5.47 13.70 1.78
CA SER A 201 6.67 14.27 1.15
C SER A 201 7.81 13.24 1.02
N VAL A 202 7.50 12.01 0.58
CA VAL A 202 8.38 10.82 0.60
C VAL A 202 9.80 11.06 0.05
N PHE A 203 9.98 12.02 -0.84
CA PHE A 203 11.29 12.35 -1.42
C PHE A 203 11.70 13.81 -1.21
N SER A 204 11.09 14.51 -0.25
CA SER A 204 11.28 15.95 -0.06
C SER A 204 11.82 16.24 1.33
N GLY A 205 13.12 16.51 1.43
CA GLY A 205 13.78 17.01 2.64
C GLY A 205 14.03 15.97 3.74
N PRO A 206 14.65 16.39 4.84
CA PRO A 206 15.18 15.50 5.89
C PRO A 206 14.10 14.86 6.77
N ASN A 207 12.86 15.34 6.75
CA ASN A 207 11.74 14.84 7.55
C ASN A 207 10.49 14.64 6.69
N PRO A 208 10.44 13.60 5.85
CA PRO A 208 9.30 13.36 4.99
C PRO A 208 8.06 13.02 5.83
N ASP A 209 6.93 13.68 5.50
CA ASP A 209 5.64 13.33 6.07
C ASP A 209 5.18 11.98 5.53
N ASN A 210 4.76 11.11 6.41
CA ASN A 210 4.17 9.84 6.06
C ASN A 210 2.64 9.90 6.28
N LEU A 211 1.90 9.94 5.18
CA LEU A 211 0.43 9.97 5.17
C LEU A 211 -0.12 8.82 4.34
N HIS A 212 0.48 7.65 4.50
CA HIS A 212 0.17 6.45 3.74
C HIS A 212 -1.07 5.73 4.25
N ARG A 213 -1.77 5.02 3.35
CA ARG A 213 -2.95 4.18 3.63
C ARG A 213 -2.93 2.94 2.75
N ASN A 214 -3.15 1.79 3.35
CA ASN A 214 -3.50 0.61 2.58
C ASN A 214 -5.00 0.66 2.24
N VAL A 215 -5.32 0.70 0.96
CA VAL A 215 -6.71 0.63 0.47
C VAL A 215 -7.02 -0.83 0.16
N ILE A 216 -8.05 -1.36 0.82
CA ILE A 216 -8.44 -2.77 0.75
C ILE A 216 -9.88 -2.85 0.23
N TYR A 217 -10.10 -3.69 -0.79
CA TYR A 217 -11.41 -3.91 -1.38
C TYR A 217 -12.13 -5.10 -0.73
N ARG A 218 -13.45 -4.96 -0.63
CA ARG A 218 -14.33 -5.99 -0.06
C ARG A 218 -14.56 -7.16 -1.01
N SER A 219 -14.46 -6.94 -2.31
CA SER A 219 -14.75 -7.92 -3.35
C SER A 219 -13.86 -7.71 -4.57
N SER A 220 -14.03 -8.54 -5.59
CA SER A 220 -13.37 -8.41 -6.90
C SER A 220 -13.88 -7.25 -7.77
N SER A 221 -14.94 -6.54 -7.33
CA SER A 221 -15.37 -5.31 -7.99
C SER A 221 -14.43 -4.17 -7.59
N VAL A 222 -13.47 -3.88 -8.45
CA VAL A 222 -12.39 -2.89 -8.20
C VAL A 222 -12.19 -1.98 -9.42
N PRO A 223 -11.58 -0.79 -9.25
CA PRO A 223 -11.27 0.11 -10.38
C PRO A 223 -10.23 -0.51 -11.33
N ILE A 224 -10.22 -0.04 -12.57
CA ILE A 224 -9.25 -0.46 -13.59
C ILE A 224 -7.81 -0.01 -13.31
N GLU A 225 -7.61 0.95 -12.41
CA GLU A 225 -6.32 1.42 -11.93
C GLU A 225 -6.44 1.92 -10.49
N PRO A 226 -5.41 1.78 -9.65
CA PRO A 226 -5.43 2.24 -8.28
C PRO A 226 -5.26 3.76 -8.21
N TYR A 227 -5.95 4.41 -7.26
CA TYR A 227 -5.78 5.84 -6.99
C TYR A 227 -4.49 6.08 -6.23
N SER A 228 -3.64 6.97 -6.72
CA SER A 228 -2.30 7.18 -6.21
C SER A 228 -2.02 8.63 -5.81
N ARG A 229 -0.85 8.88 -5.22
CA ARG A 229 -0.35 10.23 -4.98
C ARG A 229 -0.15 11.08 -6.25
N LEU A 230 -0.09 10.43 -7.41
CA LEU A 230 0.02 11.14 -8.70
C LEU A 230 -1.32 11.78 -9.09
N ASP A 231 -2.44 11.22 -8.59
CA ASP A 231 -3.77 11.80 -8.74
C ASP A 231 -3.99 12.94 -7.74
N SER A 232 -3.65 12.71 -6.48
CA SER A 232 -3.66 13.73 -5.42
C SER A 232 -2.82 13.31 -4.22
N ARG A 233 -2.19 14.28 -3.55
CA ARG A 233 -1.50 14.07 -2.26
C ARG A 233 -2.42 14.31 -1.06
N ASN A 234 -3.60 14.87 -1.28
CA ASN A 234 -4.59 15.13 -0.23
C ASN A 234 -5.40 13.87 0.07
N PRO A 235 -5.31 13.29 1.29
CA PRO A 235 -6.09 12.10 1.68
C PRO A 235 -7.61 12.30 1.62
N GLU A 236 -8.10 13.52 1.76
CA GLU A 236 -9.54 13.83 1.65
C GLU A 236 -10.06 13.62 0.22
N ASN A 237 -9.19 13.83 -0.79
CA ASN A 237 -9.51 13.51 -2.17
C ASN A 237 -9.54 11.99 -2.40
N LEU A 238 -8.70 11.22 -1.71
CA LEU A 238 -8.81 9.76 -1.72
C LEU A 238 -10.16 9.33 -1.14
N TRP A 239 -10.60 9.87 0.01
CA TRP A 239 -11.89 9.53 0.59
C TRP A 239 -13.05 9.86 -0.36
N SER A 240 -13.01 11.02 -0.99
CA SER A 240 -14.02 11.44 -1.96
C SER A 240 -14.07 10.51 -3.18
N TRP A 241 -12.92 10.07 -3.66
CA TRP A 241 -12.81 9.08 -4.72
C TRP A 241 -13.34 7.70 -4.28
N MET A 242 -13.00 7.24 -3.06
CA MET A 242 -13.52 5.98 -2.50
C MET A 242 -15.04 6.02 -2.35
N ASP A 243 -15.61 7.13 -1.87
CA ASP A 243 -17.06 7.31 -1.75
C ASP A 243 -17.75 7.21 -3.12
N LYS A 244 -17.17 7.84 -4.16
CA LYS A 244 -17.65 7.72 -5.53
C LYS A 244 -17.58 6.27 -6.02
N LYS A 245 -16.47 5.57 -5.79
CA LYS A 245 -16.29 4.16 -6.19
C LYS A 245 -17.25 3.24 -5.44
N ARG A 246 -17.52 3.50 -4.18
CA ARG A 246 -18.51 2.77 -3.37
C ARG A 246 -19.92 2.92 -3.95
N ALA A 247 -20.29 4.12 -4.42
CA ALA A 247 -21.56 4.34 -5.11
C ALA A 247 -21.65 3.59 -6.45
N GLU A 248 -20.52 3.26 -7.07
CA GLU A 248 -20.40 2.43 -8.27
C GLU A 248 -20.35 0.91 -7.94
N GLY A 249 -20.48 0.52 -6.66
CA GLY A 249 -20.44 -0.89 -6.21
C GLY A 249 -19.05 -1.42 -5.84
N MET A 250 -18.02 -0.59 -5.81
CA MET A 250 -16.63 -0.94 -5.48
C MET A 250 -16.33 -0.54 -4.03
N ASP A 251 -16.77 -1.37 -3.08
CA ASP A 251 -16.64 -1.07 -1.64
C ASP A 251 -15.21 -1.31 -1.15
N SER A 252 -14.69 -0.34 -0.40
CA SER A 252 -13.31 -0.38 0.13
C SER A 252 -13.20 0.38 1.44
N LEU A 253 -12.11 0.09 2.17
CA LEU A 253 -11.66 0.87 3.32
C LEU A 253 -10.17 1.23 3.16
N ALA A 254 -9.73 2.26 3.85
CA ALA A 254 -8.33 2.66 3.93
C ALA A 254 -7.80 2.51 5.35
N ILE A 255 -6.55 2.02 5.49
CA ILE A 255 -5.88 1.79 6.76
C ILE A 255 -4.67 2.72 6.85
N PRO A 256 -4.78 3.87 7.55
CA PRO A 256 -3.64 4.72 7.84
C PRO A 256 -2.57 3.97 8.62
N HIS A 257 -1.31 4.21 8.29
CA HIS A 257 -0.17 3.62 8.97
C HIS A 257 1.02 4.57 9.07
N ASN A 258 2.04 4.21 9.84
CA ASN A 258 3.21 5.05 10.12
C ASN A 258 2.84 6.46 10.63
N MET A 259 1.83 6.56 11.47
CA MET A 259 1.39 7.84 12.03
C MET A 259 2.50 8.51 12.85
N ASN A 260 3.35 7.71 13.54
CA ASN A 260 4.56 8.17 14.23
C ASN A 260 5.52 9.00 13.35
N ARG A 261 5.40 8.90 12.03
CA ARG A 261 6.19 9.65 11.04
C ARG A 261 5.40 10.70 10.27
N SER A 262 4.19 11.01 10.70
CA SER A 262 3.31 11.94 9.98
C SER A 262 3.58 13.43 10.26
N ASN A 263 4.53 13.75 11.13
CA ASN A 263 4.80 15.13 11.59
C ASN A 263 3.52 15.84 12.06
N GLY A 264 2.69 15.14 12.86
CA GLY A 264 1.45 15.66 13.41
C GLY A 264 0.27 15.73 12.44
N LYS A 265 0.45 15.33 11.19
CA LYS A 265 -0.55 15.55 10.12
C LYS A 265 -1.58 14.43 9.99
N MET A 266 -1.34 13.24 10.54
CA MET A 266 -2.30 12.13 10.44
C MET A 266 -3.57 12.40 11.24
N PHE A 267 -3.46 12.99 12.43
CA PHE A 267 -4.57 13.25 13.34
C PHE A 267 -4.70 14.74 13.65
N LYS A 268 -4.79 15.57 12.59
CA LYS A 268 -5.03 17.03 12.68
C LYS A 268 -6.43 17.32 13.22
N THR A 269 -6.60 18.51 13.79
CA THR A 269 -7.90 19.06 14.18
C THR A 269 -8.47 20.03 13.14
N THR A 270 -7.84 20.09 11.97
CA THR A 270 -8.24 20.86 10.79
C THR A 270 -8.28 19.97 9.56
N LYS A 271 -9.00 20.40 8.53
CA LYS A 271 -8.99 19.79 7.18
C LYS A 271 -7.62 19.98 6.51
N TRP A 272 -7.45 19.44 5.34
CA TRP A 272 -6.21 19.58 4.57
C TRP A 272 -5.84 21.04 4.28
N ASP A 273 -6.83 21.87 4.02
CA ASP A 273 -6.71 23.31 3.76
C ASP A 273 -6.64 24.19 5.01
N ASP A 274 -6.43 23.56 6.19
CA ASP A 274 -6.40 24.17 7.52
C ASP A 274 -7.74 24.78 7.99
N SER A 275 -8.83 24.62 7.25
CA SER A 275 -10.16 24.99 7.73
C SER A 275 -10.63 24.06 8.86
N ARG A 276 -11.69 24.45 9.58
CA ARG A 276 -12.24 23.66 10.69
C ARG A 276 -12.91 22.39 10.16
N ILE A 277 -12.65 21.28 10.85
CA ILE A 277 -13.40 20.03 10.61
C ILE A 277 -14.81 20.16 11.16
N ASP A 278 -15.72 19.48 10.50
CA ASP A 278 -17.15 19.42 10.80
C ASP A 278 -17.63 17.97 10.91
N ALA A 279 -18.91 17.78 11.23
CA ALA A 279 -19.52 16.45 11.37
C ALA A 279 -19.46 15.67 10.05
N GLN A 280 -19.67 16.30 8.92
CA GLN A 280 -19.65 15.65 7.61
C GLN A 280 -18.24 15.11 7.29
N TRP A 281 -17.21 15.90 7.54
CA TRP A 281 -15.82 15.45 7.39
C TRP A 281 -15.50 14.28 8.31
N ALA A 282 -15.96 14.35 9.59
CA ALA A 282 -15.74 13.28 10.54
C ALA A 282 -16.42 11.96 10.11
N GLU A 283 -17.65 12.02 9.62
CA GLU A 283 -18.37 10.87 9.07
C GLU A 283 -17.70 10.29 7.84
N GLN A 284 -17.23 11.15 6.91
CA GLN A 284 -16.50 10.72 5.73
C GLN A 284 -15.20 9.98 6.11
N ARG A 285 -14.44 10.53 7.06
CA ARG A 285 -13.23 9.89 7.56
C ARG A 285 -13.54 8.53 8.17
N LEU A 286 -14.48 8.42 9.10
CA LEU A 286 -14.82 7.17 9.78
C LEU A 286 -15.31 6.09 8.81
N ARG A 287 -16.08 6.49 7.79
CA ARG A 287 -16.53 5.57 6.74
C ARG A 287 -15.38 5.00 5.94
N ASN A 288 -14.36 5.81 5.64
CA ASN A 288 -13.24 5.42 4.80
C ASN A 288 -12.03 4.88 5.60
N GLU A 289 -11.80 5.38 6.84
CA GLU A 289 -10.70 4.96 7.73
C GLU A 289 -11.24 4.39 9.06
N PRO A 290 -11.97 3.25 9.04
CA PRO A 290 -12.57 2.67 10.25
C PRO A 290 -11.55 1.96 11.16
N ILE A 291 -10.35 1.70 10.68
CA ILE A 291 -9.24 1.06 11.42
C ILE A 291 -7.92 1.75 11.06
N VAL A 292 -6.94 1.65 11.96
CA VAL A 292 -5.56 2.14 11.74
C VAL A 292 -4.56 1.07 12.11
N GLU A 293 -3.40 1.06 11.45
CA GLU A 293 -2.28 0.17 11.74
C GLU A 293 -1.38 0.80 12.81
N ASN A 294 -1.53 0.34 14.04
CA ASN A 294 -0.87 0.93 15.21
C ASN A 294 0.62 0.60 15.31
N SER A 295 1.03 -0.55 14.78
CA SER A 295 2.42 -1.02 14.87
C SER A 295 2.83 -1.79 13.63
N GLN A 296 4.07 -1.63 13.25
CA GLN A 296 4.75 -2.35 12.17
C GLN A 296 6.26 -2.24 12.32
N VAL A 297 7.03 -2.74 11.36
CA VAL A 297 8.50 -2.77 11.40
C VAL A 297 9.17 -1.39 11.60
N LYS A 298 8.49 -0.29 11.25
CA LYS A 298 8.98 1.09 11.48
C LYS A 298 8.60 1.64 12.87
N GLY A 299 8.28 0.75 13.81
CA GLY A 299 7.97 1.07 15.20
C GLY A 299 6.48 1.29 15.48
N THR A 300 6.17 1.50 16.75
CA THR A 300 4.80 1.73 17.22
C THR A 300 4.34 3.16 16.95
N SER A 301 3.06 3.30 16.64
CA SER A 301 2.32 4.57 16.63
C SER A 301 1.34 4.70 17.80
N ASP A 302 1.47 3.87 18.84
CA ASP A 302 0.57 3.91 19.99
C ASP A 302 0.68 5.22 20.77
N THR A 303 1.86 5.46 21.35
CA THR A 303 2.17 6.69 22.10
C THR A 303 3.67 7.01 22.06
N HIS A 304 4.07 8.07 22.74
CA HIS A 304 5.46 8.50 22.90
C HIS A 304 5.73 8.92 24.33
N PRO A 305 6.96 8.75 24.89
CA PRO A 305 7.28 9.13 26.28
C PRO A 305 6.92 10.59 26.62
N LEU A 306 7.12 11.53 25.70
CA LEU A 306 6.76 12.93 25.89
C LEU A 306 5.24 13.18 25.92
N LEU A 307 4.44 12.25 25.42
CA LEU A 307 2.96 12.32 25.42
C LEU A 307 2.34 11.50 26.56
N SER A 308 3.07 10.53 27.07
CA SER A 308 2.64 9.62 28.14
C SER A 308 3.78 9.41 29.15
N PRO A 309 4.20 10.46 29.90
CA PRO A 309 5.41 10.41 30.74
C PRO A 309 5.30 9.47 31.95
N ASN A 310 4.10 9.05 32.32
CA ASN A 310 3.83 8.13 33.44
C ASN A 310 3.60 6.68 32.99
N ASP A 311 3.76 6.39 31.69
CA ASP A 311 3.61 5.05 31.12
C ASP A 311 5.01 4.45 30.94
N GLU A 312 5.32 3.42 31.72
CA GLU A 312 6.61 2.71 31.68
C GLU A 312 6.91 2.02 30.35
N TRP A 313 5.90 1.83 29.52
CA TRP A 313 5.99 1.19 28.20
C TRP A 313 5.95 2.18 27.03
N ALA A 314 5.86 3.47 27.30
CA ALA A 314 5.75 4.50 26.25
C ALA A 314 6.96 4.56 25.31
N ASP A 315 8.13 4.06 25.75
CA ASP A 315 9.36 4.00 24.98
C ASP A 315 9.58 2.64 24.26
N PHE A 316 8.61 1.72 24.37
CA PHE A 316 8.74 0.40 23.75
C PHE A 316 8.56 0.47 22.23
N GLU A 317 9.54 -0.02 21.49
CA GLU A 317 9.55 -0.06 20.01
C GLU A 317 9.22 1.27 19.33
N ILE A 318 9.57 2.39 19.93
CA ILE A 318 9.45 3.69 19.26
C ILE A 318 10.56 3.87 18.23
N LEU A 319 10.21 4.48 17.11
CA LEU A 319 11.18 4.99 16.16
C LEU A 319 11.55 6.42 16.62
N PRO A 320 12.82 6.73 16.87
CA PRO A 320 13.23 8.10 17.21
C PRO A 320 12.71 9.09 16.16
N SER A 321 11.96 10.08 16.61
CA SER A 321 11.46 11.14 15.73
C SER A 321 12.52 12.23 15.61
N ALA A 322 12.78 12.65 14.39
CA ALA A 322 13.67 13.79 14.14
C ALA A 322 13.04 15.13 14.56
N ASN A 323 11.72 15.15 14.79
CA ASN A 323 10.99 16.38 15.15
C ASN A 323 9.99 16.14 16.29
N GLU A 324 10.41 16.38 17.51
CA GLU A 324 9.57 16.23 18.72
C GLU A 324 8.41 17.23 18.80
N ARG A 325 8.42 18.30 18.00
CA ARG A 325 7.41 19.37 18.07
C ARG A 325 6.04 18.95 17.53
N ASP A 326 5.99 17.93 16.68
CA ASP A 326 4.77 17.55 15.94
C ASP A 326 4.17 16.21 16.41
N LEU A 327 4.53 15.76 17.62
CA LEU A 327 4.08 14.46 18.14
C LEU A 327 2.56 14.38 18.31
N ASN A 328 1.91 15.46 18.68
CA ASN A 328 0.50 15.47 19.11
C ASN A 328 -0.52 15.07 18.03
N GLY A 329 -0.16 15.04 16.76
CA GLY A 329 -1.04 14.54 15.66
C GLY A 329 -0.54 13.24 15.06
N SER A 330 0.44 12.59 15.72
CA SER A 330 1.18 11.45 15.17
C SER A 330 0.90 10.13 15.88
N TYR A 331 0.11 10.11 16.96
CA TYR A 331 -0.07 8.92 17.78
C TYR A 331 -1.52 8.60 18.04
N VAL A 332 -1.84 7.31 18.05
CA VAL A 332 -3.19 6.74 18.16
C VAL A 332 -3.86 7.11 19.47
N ARG A 333 -3.16 6.96 20.59
CA ARG A 333 -3.71 7.27 21.93
C ARG A 333 -4.17 8.72 22.03
N GLN A 334 -3.36 9.65 21.53
CA GLN A 334 -3.73 11.07 21.50
C GLN A 334 -4.88 11.36 20.53
N ALA A 335 -4.96 10.65 19.42
CA ALA A 335 -6.09 10.77 18.50
C ALA A 335 -7.40 10.34 19.14
N LEU A 336 -7.41 9.21 19.85
CA LEU A 336 -8.58 8.73 20.60
C LEU A 336 -9.04 9.75 21.64
N ILE A 337 -8.09 10.30 22.43
CA ILE A 337 -8.38 11.34 23.43
C ILE A 337 -8.96 12.59 22.75
N LYS A 338 -8.34 13.07 21.66
CA LYS A 338 -8.86 14.20 20.88
C LYS A 338 -10.27 13.95 20.39
N GLY A 339 -10.53 12.75 19.89
CA GLY A 339 -11.85 12.37 19.41
C GLY A 339 -12.92 12.44 20.48
N LEU A 340 -12.63 11.98 21.71
CA LEU A 340 -13.53 12.10 22.87
C LEU A 340 -13.79 13.56 23.24
N VAL A 341 -12.74 14.39 23.30
CA VAL A 341 -12.86 15.83 23.58
C VAL A 341 -13.68 16.55 22.52
N MET A 342 -13.50 16.18 21.24
CA MET A 342 -14.29 16.74 20.15
C MET A 342 -15.75 16.31 20.23
N LYS A 343 -16.02 15.05 20.60
CA LYS A 343 -17.39 14.59 20.81
C LYS A 343 -18.12 15.40 21.87
N GLU A 344 -17.44 15.66 22.98
CA GLU A 344 -17.99 16.47 24.09
C GLU A 344 -18.25 17.92 23.68
N LYS A 345 -17.27 18.55 23.02
CA LYS A 345 -17.32 19.98 22.69
C LYS A 345 -18.06 20.32 21.41
N LEU A 346 -18.01 19.44 20.39
CA LEU A 346 -18.47 19.73 19.04
C LEU A 346 -19.57 18.78 18.57
N GLY A 347 -19.88 17.72 19.34
CA GLY A 347 -20.93 16.74 19.01
C GLY A 347 -20.50 15.62 18.07
N PHE A 348 -19.29 15.60 17.53
CA PHE A 348 -18.77 14.56 16.65
C PHE A 348 -17.38 14.08 17.04
N ASN A 349 -17.02 12.85 16.63
CA ASN A 349 -15.70 12.27 16.89
C ASN A 349 -15.13 11.67 15.59
N PRO A 350 -14.07 12.27 15.00
CA PRO A 350 -13.46 11.77 13.76
C PRO A 350 -12.46 10.62 13.98
N TYR A 351 -12.18 10.24 15.21
CA TYR A 351 -11.14 9.30 15.61
C TYR A 351 -11.69 8.09 16.36
N GLN A 352 -12.85 7.60 15.94
CA GLN A 352 -13.50 6.42 16.51
C GLN A 352 -13.21 5.18 15.66
N PHE A 353 -11.96 4.77 15.61
CA PHE A 353 -11.47 3.67 14.79
C PHE A 353 -11.00 2.49 15.65
N GLY A 354 -10.92 1.29 15.04
CA GLY A 354 -10.23 0.13 15.59
C GLY A 354 -8.73 0.17 15.27
N VAL A 355 -7.97 -0.75 15.87
CA VAL A 355 -6.52 -0.86 15.68
C VAL A 355 -6.13 -2.25 15.21
N ILE A 356 -5.13 -2.32 14.34
CA ILE A 356 -4.47 -3.55 13.89
C ILE A 356 -2.96 -3.35 13.91
N ALA A 357 -2.22 -4.43 13.65
CA ALA A 357 -0.79 -4.41 13.32
C ALA A 357 -0.56 -5.19 12.03
N ALA A 358 0.49 -4.85 11.29
CA ALA A 358 0.90 -5.53 10.07
C ALA A 358 2.42 -5.46 9.89
N SER A 359 3.00 -6.07 8.83
CA SER A 359 4.44 -6.17 8.70
C SER A 359 5.11 -4.99 8.03
N ASP A 360 4.48 -4.42 7.02
CA ASP A 360 5.13 -3.50 6.07
C ASP A 360 6.42 -4.13 5.46
N THR A 361 6.40 -5.45 5.25
CA THR A 361 7.54 -6.14 4.63
C THR A 361 7.72 -5.73 3.18
N HIS A 362 8.98 -5.58 2.79
CA HIS A 362 9.36 -5.35 1.39
C HIS A 362 10.08 -6.57 0.78
N ASN A 363 9.80 -7.76 1.33
CA ASN A 363 10.34 -9.06 0.91
C ASN A 363 9.26 -10.00 0.38
N ALA A 364 8.02 -9.54 0.19
CA ALA A 364 6.83 -10.37 -0.02
C ALA A 364 6.56 -11.37 1.14
N ALA A 365 7.30 -11.26 2.23
CA ALA A 365 7.31 -12.24 3.32
C ALA A 365 7.71 -11.56 4.63
N GLY A 366 6.77 -11.34 5.54
CA GLY A 366 7.03 -10.79 6.88
C GLY A 366 7.44 -11.87 7.87
N SER A 367 8.32 -11.56 8.84
CA SER A 367 8.61 -12.42 9.96
C SER A 367 8.62 -11.63 11.26
N PHE A 368 7.88 -12.15 12.23
CA PHE A 368 7.74 -11.54 13.56
C PHE A 368 8.43 -12.39 14.66
N GLY A 369 8.98 -13.54 14.28
CA GLY A 369 9.71 -14.40 15.21
C GLY A 369 11.19 -14.04 15.26
N GLU A 370 11.71 -13.63 16.42
CA GLU A 370 13.12 -13.25 16.56
C GLU A 370 14.10 -14.34 16.12
N ALA A 371 13.78 -15.60 16.41
CA ALA A 371 14.60 -16.74 15.99
C ALA A 371 14.62 -16.96 14.47
N ASN A 372 13.74 -16.33 13.72
CA ASN A 372 13.57 -16.50 12.28
C ASN A 372 13.33 -15.15 11.59
N TYR A 373 14.00 -14.11 12.04
CA TYR A 373 13.89 -12.77 11.50
C TYR A 373 14.85 -12.55 10.33
N TRP A 374 14.34 -12.09 9.19
CA TRP A 374 15.13 -11.83 7.98
C TRP A 374 15.06 -10.37 7.49
N SER A 375 14.57 -9.46 8.32
CA SER A 375 14.55 -8.04 8.01
C SER A 375 13.40 -7.56 7.12
N LYS A 376 13.29 -6.23 6.92
CA LYS A 376 12.22 -5.59 6.16
C LYS A 376 12.47 -5.66 4.65
N THR A 377 13.70 -5.39 4.21
CA THR A 377 14.03 -5.20 2.78
C THR A 377 14.82 -6.36 2.19
N GLY A 378 14.84 -6.45 0.85
CA GLY A 378 15.50 -7.54 0.15
C GLY A 378 17.01 -7.55 0.34
N LEU A 379 17.71 -6.53 -0.09
CA LEU A 379 19.19 -6.48 -0.08
C LEU A 379 19.76 -5.49 0.93
N LEU A 380 19.03 -4.43 1.25
CA LEU A 380 19.62 -3.28 1.95
C LEU A 380 19.98 -3.56 3.40
N ASP A 381 19.13 -4.20 4.17
CA ASP A 381 19.27 -4.42 5.62
C ASP A 381 19.38 -5.90 6.02
N ASN A 382 19.43 -6.80 5.06
CA ASN A 382 19.48 -8.24 5.34
C ASN A 382 20.86 -8.82 5.67
N PRO A 383 22.01 -8.32 5.19
CA PRO A 383 23.30 -8.83 5.63
C PRO A 383 23.35 -8.91 7.16
N ALA A 384 23.91 -10.01 7.71
CA ALA A 384 23.88 -10.29 9.15
C ALA A 384 24.39 -9.11 10.00
N HIS A 385 25.38 -8.38 9.52
CA HIS A 385 25.94 -7.20 10.18
C HIS A 385 25.03 -5.96 10.12
N ARG A 386 24.00 -5.95 9.22
CA ARG A 386 23.00 -4.89 9.09
C ARG A 386 21.65 -5.28 9.69
N ARG A 387 21.47 -6.52 10.10
CA ARG A 387 20.19 -7.09 10.57
C ARG A 387 19.94 -6.83 12.05
N GLY A 388 19.81 -5.57 12.43
CA GLY A 388 19.31 -5.15 13.73
C GLY A 388 20.28 -5.26 14.94
N SER A 389 21.34 -6.05 14.86
CA SER A 389 22.25 -6.30 15.99
C SER A 389 23.56 -5.49 15.97
N VAL A 390 23.88 -4.83 14.84
CA VAL A 390 25.11 -4.05 14.68
C VAL A 390 24.76 -2.62 14.26
N PRO A 391 25.31 -1.58 14.91
CA PRO A 391 25.15 -0.20 14.47
C PRO A 391 25.60 -0.03 13.02
N LEU A 392 24.92 0.85 12.28
CA LEU A 392 25.49 1.33 11.02
C LEU A 392 26.80 2.04 11.32
N PRO A 393 27.82 1.93 10.42
CA PRO A 393 28.93 2.86 10.47
C PRO A 393 28.40 4.29 10.48
N GLU A 394 29.10 5.19 11.16
CA GLU A 394 28.81 6.63 11.09
C GLU A 394 28.71 7.05 9.63
N PRO A 395 27.81 7.97 9.29
CA PRO A 395 27.64 8.42 7.92
C PRO A 395 28.98 8.95 7.39
N ALA A 396 29.31 8.57 6.18
CA ALA A 396 30.41 9.18 5.44
C ALA A 396 30.17 10.68 5.34
N GLU A 397 31.25 11.44 5.38
CA GLU A 397 31.36 12.88 5.49
C GLU A 397 30.22 13.75 4.90
N GLU A 398 29.92 14.86 5.56
CA GLU A 398 29.00 15.93 5.11
C GLU A 398 29.10 16.18 3.63
N GLY A 399 28.02 15.90 2.89
CA GLY A 399 27.92 16.19 1.47
C GLY A 399 27.49 15.04 0.56
N SER A 400 27.40 13.79 1.06
CA SER A 400 26.77 12.71 0.28
C SER A 400 25.25 12.82 0.41
N VAL A 401 24.57 12.83 -0.73
CA VAL A 401 23.09 12.90 -0.85
C VAL A 401 22.35 11.81 -0.05
N TYR A 402 23.07 10.87 0.51
CA TYR A 402 22.58 9.68 1.24
C TYR A 402 23.03 9.58 2.69
N SER A 403 23.92 10.49 3.15
CA SER A 403 24.56 10.32 4.46
C SER A 403 23.61 10.44 5.63
N ASP A 404 22.59 11.28 5.56
CA ASP A 404 21.77 11.60 6.72
C ASP A 404 20.43 10.88 6.79
N ASP A 405 19.70 10.72 5.67
CA ASP A 405 18.33 10.23 5.73
C ASP A 405 18.17 8.72 5.61
N ALA A 406 18.84 8.08 4.67
CA ALA A 406 18.72 6.63 4.51
C ALA A 406 19.38 5.88 5.66
N SER A 407 20.55 6.34 6.13
CA SER A 407 21.25 5.71 7.25
C SER A 407 20.55 5.96 8.59
N ARG A 408 19.98 7.14 8.82
CA ARG A 408 19.15 7.44 10.00
C ARG A 408 17.82 6.69 9.95
N TYR A 409 17.18 6.63 8.80
CA TYR A 409 15.95 5.88 8.62
C TYR A 409 16.13 4.40 8.91
N TRP A 410 17.17 3.77 8.32
CA TRP A 410 17.45 2.35 8.50
C TRP A 410 18.20 2.04 9.80
N GLY A 411 18.99 2.98 10.31
CA GLY A 411 19.63 2.86 11.62
C GLY A 411 18.66 2.91 12.78
N SER A 412 17.61 3.73 12.68
CA SER A 412 16.57 3.85 13.71
C SER A 412 15.65 2.62 13.78
N LEU A 413 15.40 1.93 12.65
CA LEU A 413 14.73 0.63 12.64
C LEU A 413 15.47 -0.42 13.48
N ARG A 414 16.80 -0.33 13.58
CA ARG A 414 17.61 -1.21 14.42
C ARG A 414 17.56 -0.88 15.89
N VAL A 415 17.38 0.39 16.23
CA VAL A 415 17.29 0.85 17.63
C VAL A 415 15.99 0.38 18.26
N SER A 416 14.87 0.42 17.52
CA SER A 416 13.58 -0.05 18.04
C SER A 416 13.61 -1.55 18.39
N TRP A 417 14.29 -2.37 17.59
CA TRP A 417 14.50 -3.81 17.88
C TRP A 417 15.51 -4.08 18.98
N ARG A 418 16.49 -3.17 19.20
CA ARG A 418 17.49 -3.32 20.29
C ARG A 418 16.91 -3.07 21.66
N LEU A 419 16.00 -2.12 21.80
CA LEU A 419 15.44 -1.77 23.12
C LEU A 419 14.57 -2.89 23.69
N GLY A 420 13.91 -3.70 22.84
CA GLY A 420 13.19 -4.90 23.27
C GLY A 420 14.10 -6.03 23.82
N ARG A 421 15.40 -6.03 23.51
CA ARG A 421 16.35 -7.04 24.01
C ARG A 421 17.03 -6.69 25.33
N VAL A 422 16.99 -5.46 25.76
CA VAL A 422 17.79 -4.99 26.93
C VAL A 422 17.01 -5.11 28.24
N LYS A 423 15.73 -5.46 28.21
CA LYS A 423 14.89 -5.55 29.44
C LYS A 423 14.45 -6.96 29.80
N HIS A 424 15.24 -8.00 29.44
CA HIS A 424 15.08 -9.37 29.99
C HIS A 424 16.34 -9.83 30.68
#